data_190e7d518f5c104cd022e18f2049075d
#
_entry.id   190e7d518f5c104cd022e18f2049075d
#
_cell.length_a   1.000
_cell.length_b   1.000
_cell.length_c   1.000
_cell.angle_alpha   90.00
_cell.angle_beta   90.00
_cell.angle_gamma   90.00
#
_symmetry.space_group_name_H-M   'P 1'
#
loop_
_entity.id
_entity.type
_entity.pdbx_description
1 polymer ?
#
loop_
_entity_poly.entity_id
_entity_poly.type
_entity_poly.pdbx_seq_one_letter_code
_entity_poly.pdbx_strand_id
1 'polypeptide(L)'
;MRPAKPLNDLIELTPYQLKVREIEELERKIDKLTEKLLLMKTEISYTPNKSTRRLWMKDILLAVCSHMDFTPAEVTGPRRYKDLVKSRSLYINLCLELTNHGVTHIARTCGDRDHTTVCYHQRIKQEKSKYWSITHDEGITLWSDYSKIKQELVEYAEGKR
;
A
#
# COMPACT_ATOMS: atom_id res chain seq x y z
N MET A 1 -64.33 -33.47 -7.54
CA MET A 1 -63.29 -33.08 -8.50
C MET A 1 -62.18 -32.33 -7.76
N ARG A 2 -60.99 -32.92 -7.66
CA ARG A 2 -59.81 -32.24 -7.09
C ARG A 2 -59.16 -31.42 -8.19
N PRO A 3 -58.77 -30.14 -7.94
CA PRO A 3 -58.06 -29.37 -8.95
C PRO A 3 -56.70 -30.02 -9.21
N ALA A 4 -56.37 -30.15 -10.49
CA ALA A 4 -55.05 -30.64 -10.95
C ALA A 4 -53.96 -29.66 -10.46
N LYS A 5 -52.91 -30.18 -9.85
CA LYS A 5 -51.70 -29.40 -9.48
C LYS A 5 -51.04 -28.86 -10.75
N PRO A 6 -50.60 -27.61 -10.75
CA PRO A 6 -49.91 -27.07 -11.92
C PRO A 6 -48.59 -27.86 -12.17
N LEU A 7 -48.39 -28.19 -13.42
CA LEU A 7 -47.29 -29.06 -13.94
C LEU A 7 -45.89 -28.38 -13.88
N ASN A 8 -45.76 -27.22 -13.19
CA ASN A 8 -44.56 -26.37 -13.25
C ASN A 8 -43.50 -26.66 -12.20
N ASP A 9 -43.71 -27.65 -11.29
CA ASP A 9 -42.84 -27.83 -10.14
C ASP A 9 -41.79 -28.93 -10.29
N LEU A 10 -41.59 -29.50 -11.50
CA LEU A 10 -40.64 -30.61 -11.68
C LEU A 10 -39.78 -30.45 -12.95
N ILE A 11 -39.33 -29.26 -13.26
CA ILE A 11 -38.21 -29.14 -14.18
C ILE A 11 -36.91 -29.26 -13.39
N GLU A 12 -36.42 -30.48 -13.24
CA GLU A 12 -35.06 -30.71 -12.71
C GLU A 12 -34.06 -30.01 -13.66
N LEU A 13 -33.41 -28.98 -13.15
CA LEU A 13 -32.40 -28.24 -13.89
C LEU A 13 -31.25 -29.18 -14.26
N THR A 14 -30.87 -29.17 -15.51
CA THR A 14 -29.70 -29.92 -15.97
C THR A 14 -28.45 -29.48 -15.23
N PRO A 15 -27.43 -30.34 -15.04
CA PRO A 15 -26.16 -29.96 -14.40
C PRO A 15 -25.50 -28.73 -15.03
N TYR A 16 -25.74 -28.48 -16.30
CA TYR A 16 -25.28 -27.29 -17.01
C TYR A 16 -26.03 -26.04 -16.55
N GLN A 17 -27.34 -26.10 -16.43
CA GLN A 17 -28.16 -24.98 -15.97
C GLN A 17 -27.90 -24.60 -14.52
N LEU A 18 -27.55 -25.60 -13.67
CA LEU A 18 -27.11 -25.33 -12.29
C LEU A 18 -25.80 -24.56 -12.26
N LYS A 19 -24.84 -24.94 -13.08
CA LYS A 19 -23.56 -24.21 -13.19
C LYS A 19 -23.74 -22.80 -13.73
N VAL A 20 -24.61 -22.59 -14.70
CA VAL A 20 -24.93 -21.24 -15.22
C VAL A 20 -25.49 -20.36 -14.11
N ARG A 21 -26.44 -20.87 -13.31
CA ARG A 21 -26.99 -20.12 -12.17
C ARG A 21 -25.95 -19.77 -11.11
N GLU A 22 -25.04 -20.71 -10.85
CA GLU A 22 -23.93 -20.47 -9.91
C GLU A 22 -23.00 -19.37 -10.41
N ILE A 23 -22.68 -19.36 -11.70
CA ILE A 23 -21.87 -18.29 -12.33
C ILE A 23 -22.60 -16.95 -12.22
N GLU A 24 -23.87 -16.85 -12.55
CA GLU A 24 -24.67 -15.62 -12.45
C GLU A 24 -24.75 -15.11 -10.99
N GLU A 25 -24.79 -16.02 -10.02
CA GLU A 25 -24.79 -15.63 -8.62
C GLU A 25 -23.41 -15.09 -8.17
N LEU A 26 -22.33 -15.69 -8.66
CA LEU A 26 -20.97 -15.21 -8.40
C LEU A 26 -20.73 -13.85 -9.05
N GLU A 27 -21.18 -13.65 -10.27
CA GLU A 27 -21.10 -12.35 -10.96
C GLU A 27 -21.83 -11.26 -10.19
N ARG A 28 -23.04 -11.51 -9.71
CA ARG A 28 -23.80 -10.57 -8.85
C ARG A 28 -23.08 -10.27 -7.53
N LYS A 29 -22.36 -11.24 -6.94
CA LYS A 29 -21.55 -11.03 -5.74
C LYS A 29 -20.33 -10.16 -6.05
N ILE A 30 -19.67 -10.38 -7.19
CA ILE A 30 -18.55 -9.56 -7.66
C ILE A 30 -18.99 -8.12 -7.87
N ASP A 31 -20.10 -7.88 -8.54
CA ASP A 31 -20.63 -6.53 -8.78
C ASP A 31 -20.91 -5.78 -7.47
N LYS A 32 -21.58 -6.45 -6.51
CA LYS A 32 -21.84 -5.87 -5.19
C LYS A 32 -20.57 -5.53 -4.42
N LEU A 33 -19.56 -6.40 -4.50
CA LEU A 33 -18.27 -6.15 -3.83
C LEU A 33 -17.52 -5.02 -4.51
N THR A 34 -17.59 -4.92 -5.83
CA THR A 34 -16.96 -3.85 -6.61
C THR A 34 -17.60 -2.50 -6.29
N GLU A 35 -18.92 -2.43 -6.21
CA GLU A 35 -19.65 -1.23 -5.82
C GLU A 35 -19.30 -0.80 -4.38
N LYS A 36 -19.29 -1.76 -3.44
CA LYS A 36 -18.88 -1.49 -2.05
C LYS A 36 -17.44 -0.97 -1.97
N LEU A 37 -16.54 -1.52 -2.76
CA LEU A 37 -15.14 -1.10 -2.82
C LEU A 37 -15.00 0.30 -3.41
N LEU A 38 -15.84 0.65 -4.40
CA LEU A 38 -15.90 1.99 -4.97
C LEU A 38 -16.42 3.01 -3.95
N LEU A 39 -17.49 2.69 -3.21
CA LEU A 39 -18.01 3.52 -2.14
C LEU A 39 -16.97 3.75 -1.05
N MET A 40 -16.29 2.70 -0.59
CA MET A 40 -15.22 2.84 0.41
C MET A 40 -14.05 3.70 -0.11
N LYS A 41 -13.71 3.60 -1.40
CA LYS A 41 -12.68 4.48 -2.01
C LYS A 41 -13.14 5.94 -2.06
N THR A 42 -14.41 6.22 -2.34
CA THR A 42 -14.95 7.59 -2.33
C THR A 42 -15.04 8.15 -0.91
N GLU A 43 -15.38 7.36 0.09
CA GLU A 43 -15.35 7.75 1.50
C GLU A 43 -13.93 8.09 1.98
N ILE A 44 -12.93 7.31 1.56
CA ILE A 44 -11.52 7.57 1.89
C ILE A 44 -11.03 8.86 1.21
N SER A 45 -11.51 9.16 -0.01
CA SER A 45 -11.16 10.40 -0.70
C SER A 45 -11.91 11.63 -0.17
N TYR A 46 -13.01 11.45 0.55
CA TYR A 46 -13.83 12.51 1.18
C TYR A 46 -13.59 12.59 2.70
N THR A 47 -12.34 12.59 3.14
CA THR A 47 -12.05 13.09 4.48
C THR A 47 -12.08 14.62 4.41
N PRO A 48 -13.04 15.30 5.08
CA PRO A 48 -13.04 16.76 5.14
C PRO A 48 -11.71 17.19 5.74
N ASN A 49 -11.08 18.12 5.08
CA ASN A 49 -9.81 18.75 5.35
C ASN A 49 -9.65 19.12 6.85
N LYS A 50 -9.40 18.16 7.72
CA LYS A 50 -8.76 18.45 9.00
C LYS A 50 -7.42 19.03 8.62
N SER A 51 -7.10 20.21 9.10
CA SER A 51 -5.82 20.91 8.93
C SER A 51 -4.66 19.94 9.27
N THR A 52 -4.39 19.04 8.32
CA THR A 52 -3.29 18.09 8.44
C THR A 52 -2.01 18.86 8.17
N ARG A 53 -1.11 18.81 9.09
CA ARG A 53 0.22 19.40 8.94
C ARG A 53 0.87 18.77 7.73
N ARG A 54 1.27 19.58 6.74
CA ARG A 54 1.92 19.08 5.54
C ARG A 54 3.23 18.39 5.93
N LEU A 55 3.36 17.11 5.60
CA LEU A 55 4.62 16.39 5.80
C LEU A 55 5.67 16.85 4.78
N TRP A 56 6.83 17.21 5.30
CA TRP A 56 7.99 17.54 4.48
C TRP A 56 8.90 16.33 4.37
N MET A 57 9.60 16.19 3.25
CA MET A 57 10.59 15.12 3.08
C MET A 57 11.65 15.09 4.18
N LYS A 58 11.97 16.24 4.78
CA LYS A 58 12.88 16.34 5.93
C LYS A 58 12.32 15.62 7.16
N ASP A 59 11.02 15.74 7.42
CA ASP A 59 10.37 15.07 8.56
C ASP A 59 10.41 13.55 8.38
N ILE A 60 10.17 13.10 7.16
CA ILE A 60 10.25 11.68 6.79
C ILE A 60 11.69 11.16 6.96
N LEU A 61 12.68 11.94 6.51
CA LEU A 61 14.09 11.57 6.68
C LEU A 61 14.46 11.44 8.15
N LEU A 62 14.06 12.40 8.99
CA LEU A 62 14.33 12.37 10.41
C LEU A 62 13.66 11.17 11.11
N ALA A 63 12.40 10.86 10.78
CA ALA A 63 11.70 9.69 11.31
C ALA A 63 12.40 8.38 10.95
N VAL A 64 12.82 8.23 9.68
CA VAL A 64 13.58 7.05 9.24
C VAL A 64 14.94 6.97 9.96
N CYS A 65 15.65 8.09 10.09
CA CYS A 65 16.94 8.14 10.78
C CYS A 65 16.81 7.76 12.25
N SER A 66 15.80 8.27 12.94
CA SER A 66 15.52 7.94 14.34
C SER A 66 15.19 6.46 14.53
N HIS A 67 14.42 5.87 13.60
CA HIS A 67 14.01 4.47 13.70
C HIS A 67 15.15 3.49 13.39
N MET A 68 16.02 3.86 12.45
CA MET A 68 17.12 3.00 11.96
C MET A 68 18.46 3.30 12.64
N ASP A 69 18.50 4.23 13.59
CA ASP A 69 19.71 4.68 14.32
C ASP A 69 20.84 5.18 13.41
N PHE A 70 20.47 5.98 12.40
CA PHE A 70 21.41 6.64 11.49
C PHE A 70 21.23 8.15 11.50
N THR A 71 22.30 8.86 11.15
CA THR A 71 22.21 10.29 10.89
C THR A 71 21.70 10.59 9.47
N PRO A 72 21.05 11.75 9.25
CA PRO A 72 20.65 12.17 7.90
C PRO A 72 21.81 12.19 6.90
N ALA A 73 23.01 12.59 7.34
CA ALA A 73 24.21 12.63 6.51
C ALA A 73 24.68 11.22 6.08
N GLU A 74 24.50 10.20 6.90
CA GLU A 74 24.79 8.82 6.55
C GLU A 74 23.79 8.26 5.56
N VAL A 75 22.49 8.50 5.79
CA VAL A 75 21.43 8.02 4.90
C VAL A 75 21.55 8.67 3.52
N THR A 76 21.83 9.97 3.44
CA THR A 76 22.01 10.68 2.15
C THR A 76 23.41 10.52 1.58
N GLY A 77 24.38 10.04 2.36
CA GLY A 77 25.77 9.89 1.95
C GLY A 77 26.00 8.82 0.87
N PRO A 78 27.25 8.73 0.34
CA PRO A 78 27.58 7.81 -0.76
C PRO A 78 27.73 6.35 -0.33
N ARG A 79 27.90 6.07 0.97
CA ARG A 79 28.13 4.71 1.48
C ARG A 79 26.98 3.75 1.12
N ARG A 80 27.36 2.45 0.85
CA ARG A 80 26.41 1.43 0.36
C ARG A 80 26.28 0.23 1.29
N TYR A 81 26.40 0.43 2.60
CA TYR A 81 26.14 -0.65 3.56
C TYR A 81 24.68 -1.10 3.48
N LYS A 82 24.44 -2.40 3.72
CA LYS A 82 23.12 -3.06 3.61
C LYS A 82 22.04 -2.28 4.35
N ASP A 83 22.31 -1.86 5.59
CA ASP A 83 21.30 -1.16 6.42
C ASP A 83 21.07 0.29 5.98
N LEU A 84 22.08 1.00 5.49
CA LEU A 84 21.89 2.30 4.85
C LEU A 84 21.08 2.21 3.56
N VAL A 85 21.23 1.13 2.81
CA VAL A 85 20.42 0.88 1.60
C VAL A 85 18.97 0.59 1.99
N LYS A 86 18.73 -0.16 3.08
CA LYS A 86 17.40 -0.39 3.65
C LYS A 86 16.76 0.93 4.10
N SER A 87 17.49 1.76 4.85
CA SER A 87 17.02 3.08 5.31
C SER A 87 16.63 3.99 4.16
N ARG A 88 17.44 4.02 3.08
CA ARG A 88 17.10 4.76 1.85
C ARG A 88 15.86 4.21 1.18
N SER A 89 15.69 2.88 1.16
CA SER A 89 14.50 2.25 0.60
C SER A 89 13.24 2.64 1.37
N LEU A 90 13.30 2.70 2.71
CA LEU A 90 12.22 3.21 3.56
C LEU A 90 11.92 4.68 3.24
N TYR A 91 12.94 5.53 3.28
CA TYR A 91 12.80 6.97 3.02
C TYR A 91 12.17 7.25 1.65
N ILE A 92 12.70 6.66 0.59
CA ILE A 92 12.21 6.84 -0.78
C ILE A 92 10.74 6.43 -0.90
N ASN A 93 10.39 5.24 -0.40
CA ASN A 93 9.03 4.73 -0.52
C ASN A 93 8.02 5.49 0.36
N LEU A 94 8.43 5.98 1.53
CA LEU A 94 7.60 6.87 2.35
C LEU A 94 7.39 8.23 1.69
N CYS A 95 8.43 8.81 1.08
CA CYS A 95 8.29 10.06 0.32
C CYS A 95 7.34 9.91 -0.87
N LEU A 96 7.44 8.81 -1.63
CA LEU A 96 6.55 8.53 -2.76
C LEU A 96 5.09 8.38 -2.34
N GLU A 97 4.84 7.85 -1.15
CA GLU A 97 3.48 7.58 -0.68
C GLU A 97 2.86 8.76 0.10
N LEU A 98 3.66 9.45 0.90
CA LEU A 98 3.17 10.48 1.82
C LEU A 98 3.33 11.91 1.29
N THR A 99 4.02 12.10 0.15
CA THR A 99 4.22 13.41 -0.45
C THR A 99 3.86 13.42 -1.93
N ASN A 100 3.59 14.60 -2.46
CA ASN A 100 3.30 14.79 -3.88
C ASN A 100 4.56 15.15 -4.70
N HIS A 101 5.76 14.81 -4.17
CA HIS A 101 7.00 15.13 -4.87
C HIS A 101 7.33 14.10 -5.96
N GLY A 102 7.79 14.58 -7.10
CA GLY A 102 8.22 13.73 -8.21
C GLY A 102 9.52 12.98 -7.92
N VAL A 103 9.73 11.89 -8.65
CA VAL A 103 10.87 10.94 -8.51
C VAL A 103 12.21 11.66 -8.51
N THR A 104 12.39 12.64 -9.43
CA THR A 104 13.63 13.42 -9.56
C THR A 104 13.90 14.28 -8.32
N HIS A 105 12.86 14.85 -7.72
CA HIS A 105 13.01 15.65 -6.51
C HIS A 105 13.40 14.78 -5.31
N ILE A 106 12.76 13.63 -5.16
CA ILE A 106 13.09 12.65 -4.12
C ILE A 106 14.54 12.13 -4.29
N ALA A 107 14.97 11.89 -5.52
CA ALA A 107 16.33 11.45 -5.80
C ALA A 107 17.38 12.48 -5.35
N ARG A 108 17.15 13.76 -5.63
CA ARG A 108 18.03 14.86 -5.20
C ARG A 108 18.12 14.96 -3.68
N THR A 109 16.99 14.87 -2.97
CA THR A 109 16.98 14.93 -1.51
C THR A 109 17.56 13.68 -0.84
N CYS A 110 17.60 12.55 -1.55
CA CYS A 110 18.25 11.31 -1.11
C CYS A 110 19.78 11.29 -1.38
N GLY A 111 20.43 12.44 -1.44
CA GLY A 111 21.88 12.56 -1.66
C GLY A 111 22.25 12.67 -3.13
N ASP A 112 21.51 13.48 -3.88
CA ASP A 112 21.72 13.80 -5.30
C ASP A 112 21.90 12.55 -6.18
N ARG A 113 20.99 11.60 -5.99
CA ARG A 113 20.99 10.33 -6.72
C ARG A 113 20.25 10.45 -8.04
N ASP A 114 20.56 9.54 -8.96
CA ASP A 114 19.80 9.41 -10.19
C ASP A 114 18.36 8.95 -9.88
N HIS A 115 17.40 9.44 -10.66
CA HIS A 115 15.99 9.08 -10.54
C HIS A 115 15.74 7.57 -10.71
N THR A 116 16.58 6.87 -11.48
CA THR A 116 16.51 5.41 -11.64
C THR A 116 16.70 4.67 -10.31
N THR A 117 17.46 5.26 -9.37
CA THR A 117 17.59 4.71 -8.01
C THR A 117 16.24 4.71 -7.29
N VAL A 118 15.45 5.77 -7.42
CA VAL A 118 14.10 5.86 -6.83
C VAL A 118 13.18 4.83 -7.48
N CYS A 119 13.17 4.74 -8.80
CA CYS A 119 12.40 3.73 -9.53
C CYS A 119 12.78 2.30 -9.13
N TYR A 120 14.08 2.05 -8.93
CA TYR A 120 14.55 0.75 -8.45
C TYR A 120 13.99 0.41 -7.06
N HIS A 121 14.06 1.33 -6.09
CA HIS A 121 13.53 1.11 -4.74
C HIS A 121 12.01 0.94 -4.72
N GLN A 122 11.29 1.66 -5.57
CA GLN A 122 9.85 1.48 -5.76
C GLN A 122 9.52 0.08 -6.29
N ARG A 123 10.23 -0.35 -7.33
CA ARG A 123 10.03 -1.66 -7.96
C ARG A 123 10.26 -2.81 -6.99
N ILE A 124 11.38 -2.83 -6.25
CA ILE A 124 11.66 -3.92 -5.30
C ILE A 124 10.64 -3.99 -4.17
N LYS A 125 10.01 -2.87 -3.77
CA LYS A 125 8.90 -2.85 -2.82
C LYS A 125 7.65 -3.48 -3.45
N GLN A 126 7.30 -3.10 -4.69
CA GLN A 126 6.12 -3.63 -5.39
C GLN A 126 6.25 -5.14 -5.65
N GLU A 127 7.42 -5.59 -6.07
CA GLU A 127 7.74 -7.00 -6.31
C GLU A 127 7.92 -7.81 -5.02
N LYS A 128 7.86 -7.18 -3.84
CA LYS A 128 8.13 -7.80 -2.53
C LYS A 128 9.47 -8.58 -2.54
N SER A 129 10.46 -8.04 -3.22
CA SER A 129 11.76 -8.68 -3.41
C SER A 129 12.82 -8.13 -2.46
N LYS A 130 13.94 -8.84 -2.29
CA LYS A 130 15.08 -8.46 -1.43
C LYS A 130 14.64 -8.16 0.01
N TYR A 131 14.92 -6.94 0.48
CA TYR A 131 14.61 -6.50 1.86
C TYR A 131 13.11 -6.41 2.15
N TRP A 132 12.27 -6.40 1.13
CA TRP A 132 10.81 -6.35 1.21
C TRP A 132 10.16 -7.74 1.17
N SER A 133 10.96 -8.80 1.03
CA SER A 133 10.47 -10.18 1.07
C SER A 133 10.02 -10.56 2.48
N ILE A 134 8.84 -11.18 2.58
CA ILE A 134 8.27 -11.67 3.84
C ILE A 134 9.03 -12.91 4.36
N THR A 135 9.77 -13.59 3.48
CA THR A 135 10.47 -14.85 3.75
C THR A 135 11.93 -14.67 4.15
N HIS A 136 12.38 -13.46 4.45
CA HIS A 136 13.78 -13.25 4.84
C HIS A 136 14.00 -13.79 6.27
N ASP A 137 14.99 -14.68 6.44
CA ASP A 137 15.36 -15.40 7.67
C ASP A 137 15.72 -14.50 8.88
N GLU A 138 15.80 -13.20 8.72
CA GLU A 138 16.21 -12.25 9.77
C GLU A 138 15.04 -11.69 10.61
N GLY A 139 13.83 -12.27 10.53
CA GLY A 139 12.72 -12.02 11.49
C GLY A 139 12.12 -10.61 11.51
N ILE A 140 12.80 -9.61 10.99
CA ILE A 140 12.34 -8.21 10.91
C ILE A 140 12.26 -7.82 9.45
N THR A 141 11.08 -7.89 8.89
CA THR A 141 10.85 -7.45 7.52
C THR A 141 10.84 -5.93 7.47
N LEU A 142 11.39 -5.35 6.40
CA LEU A 142 11.36 -3.91 6.15
C LEU A 142 9.91 -3.36 6.13
N TRP A 143 8.92 -4.22 5.92
CA TRP A 143 7.48 -3.91 6.02
C TRP A 143 7.05 -3.52 7.43
N SER A 144 7.57 -4.17 8.47
CA SER A 144 7.26 -3.83 9.87
C SER A 144 7.74 -2.42 10.18
N ASP A 145 8.99 -2.12 9.83
CA ASP A 145 9.59 -0.79 10.05
C ASP A 145 8.84 0.27 9.23
N TYR A 146 8.54 -0.03 7.97
CA TYR A 146 7.76 0.85 7.10
C TYR A 146 6.40 1.20 7.70
N SER A 147 5.67 0.21 8.19
CA SER A 147 4.34 0.40 8.76
C SER A 147 4.38 1.23 10.04
N LYS A 148 5.35 0.99 10.90
CA LYS A 148 5.55 1.75 12.14
C LYS A 148 5.87 3.23 11.85
N ILE A 149 6.88 3.49 11.02
CA ILE A 149 7.29 4.85 10.65
C ILE A 149 6.14 5.58 9.95
N LYS A 150 5.43 4.90 9.04
CA LYS A 150 4.29 5.48 8.35
C LYS A 150 3.20 5.90 9.32
N GLN A 151 2.85 5.04 10.28
CA GLN A 151 1.84 5.34 11.29
C GLN A 151 2.25 6.55 12.14
N GLU A 152 3.49 6.60 12.61
CA GLU A 152 4.02 7.73 13.36
C GLU A 152 3.95 9.06 12.60
N LEU A 153 4.31 9.03 11.31
CA LEU A 153 4.24 10.22 10.44
C LEU A 153 2.80 10.68 10.19
N VAL A 154 1.87 9.76 10.03
CA VAL A 154 0.45 10.08 9.87
C VAL A 154 -0.12 10.68 11.15
N GLU A 155 0.17 10.10 12.31
CA GLU A 155 -0.24 10.64 13.62
C GLU A 155 0.34 12.05 13.86
N TYR A 156 1.61 12.27 13.50
CA TYR A 156 2.24 13.58 13.56
C TYR A 156 1.54 14.59 12.63
N ALA A 157 1.21 14.20 11.41
CA ALA A 157 0.50 15.04 10.46
C ALA A 157 -0.91 15.40 10.93
N GLU A 158 -1.58 14.48 11.64
CA GLU A 158 -2.91 14.69 12.22
C GLU A 158 -2.89 15.51 13.52
N GLY A 159 -1.71 15.88 14.02
CA GLY A 159 -1.57 16.66 15.26
C GLY A 159 -1.95 15.89 16.53
N LYS A 160 -1.83 14.56 16.52
CA LYS A 160 -2.12 13.68 17.66
C LYS A 160 -0.93 13.51 18.61
N ARG A 161 0.19 14.18 18.33
CA ARG A 161 1.40 14.26 19.17
C ARG A 161 1.80 15.69 19.44
#